data_645f7e2ae29584b8db5d589f01226121
#
_entry.id   645f7e2ae29584b8db5d589f01226121
#
_cell.length_a   1.000
_cell.length_b   1.000
_cell.length_c   1.000
_cell.angle_alpha   90.00
_cell.angle_beta   90.00
_cell.angle_gamma   90.00
#
_symmetry.space_group_name_H-M   'P 1'
#
loop_
_entity.id
_entity.type
_entity.pdbx_description
1 polymer ?
#
loop_
_entity_poly.entity_id
_entity_poly.type
_entity_poly.pdbx_seq_one_letter_code
_entity_poly.pdbx_strand_id
1 'polypeptide(L)'
;MGMTPTQRATLEDVTQFIYREARLQDEHQYDAWESLWADDGVYWVPANGDDIDPEQKMSIVYDNRSRIALRIRQYHTGKRFGQTPQSRLRRVVSNVELIEDDGKEVRVAANAMLFESHQRGDVVWASRNEYTLRREGDDFRMVLKKVVLVNNQSALYSMAFLI
;
A
#
# COMPACT_ATOMS: atom_id res chain seq x y z
N MET A 1 -10.36 30.66 15.71
CA MET A 1 -10.66 30.50 14.29
C MET A 1 -10.49 29.03 13.88
N GLY A 2 -11.53 28.47 13.29
CA GLY A 2 -11.44 27.12 12.77
C GLY A 2 -10.52 27.04 11.54
N MET A 3 -9.95 25.89 11.27
CA MET A 3 -9.23 25.62 10.03
C MET A 3 -10.22 25.69 8.87
N THR A 4 -9.79 26.23 7.72
CA THR A 4 -10.62 26.25 6.52
C THR A 4 -10.84 24.81 6.03
N PRO A 5 -11.93 24.54 5.28
CA PRO A 5 -12.17 23.20 4.72
C PRO A 5 -10.99 22.63 3.92
N THR A 6 -10.17 23.49 3.33
CA THR A 6 -8.99 23.07 2.57
C THR A 6 -7.80 22.68 3.46
N GLN A 7 -7.86 22.96 4.77
CA GLN A 7 -6.78 22.67 5.71
C GLN A 7 -6.95 21.34 6.44
N ARG A 8 -8.11 20.73 6.33
CA ARG A 8 -8.40 19.42 6.96
C ARG A 8 -8.83 18.44 5.91
N ALA A 9 -8.30 17.23 6.02
CA ALA A 9 -8.80 16.09 5.24
C ALA A 9 -10.13 15.65 5.83
N THR A 10 -11.06 15.26 4.97
CA THR A 10 -12.27 14.57 5.39
C THR A 10 -12.04 13.06 5.25
N LEU A 11 -12.87 12.28 5.94
CA LEU A 11 -12.88 10.83 5.77
C LEU A 11 -13.12 10.47 4.30
N GLU A 12 -13.98 11.21 3.61
CA GLU A 12 -14.24 10.98 2.20
C GLU A 12 -12.99 11.18 1.34
N ASP A 13 -12.22 12.26 1.59
CA ASP A 13 -11.01 12.56 0.82
C ASP A 13 -9.98 11.45 0.92
N VAL A 14 -9.70 10.99 2.14
CA VAL A 14 -8.70 9.93 2.36
C VAL A 14 -9.21 8.60 1.83
N THR A 15 -10.50 8.32 1.97
CA THR A 15 -11.11 7.09 1.45
C THR A 15 -11.01 7.03 -0.07
N GLN A 16 -11.30 8.13 -0.77
CA GLN A 16 -11.17 8.18 -2.22
C GLN A 16 -9.72 7.97 -2.66
N PHE A 17 -8.76 8.53 -1.93
CA PHE A 17 -7.34 8.30 -2.23
C PHE A 17 -6.98 6.82 -2.10
N ILE A 18 -7.41 6.17 -1.01
CA ILE A 18 -7.13 4.76 -0.78
C ILE A 18 -7.80 3.87 -1.83
N TYR A 19 -9.01 4.19 -2.23
CA TYR A 19 -9.71 3.45 -3.30
C TYR A 19 -8.98 3.59 -4.63
N ARG A 20 -8.49 4.79 -4.96
CA ARG A 20 -7.70 5.00 -6.18
C ARG A 20 -6.41 4.19 -6.12
N GLU A 21 -5.72 4.19 -5.01
CA GLU A 21 -4.48 3.43 -4.81
C GLU A 21 -4.74 1.94 -5.01
N ALA A 22 -5.80 1.41 -4.41
CA ALA A 22 -6.19 0.00 -4.56
C ALA A 22 -6.52 -0.35 -6.01
N ARG A 23 -7.27 0.51 -6.70
CA ARG A 23 -7.63 0.29 -8.11
C ARG A 23 -6.40 0.26 -9.00
N LEU A 24 -5.46 1.17 -8.80
CA LEU A 24 -4.23 1.21 -9.60
C LEU A 24 -3.39 -0.06 -9.41
N GLN A 25 -3.35 -0.60 -8.19
CA GLN A 25 -2.70 -1.87 -7.94
C GLN A 25 -3.40 -3.02 -8.66
N ASP A 26 -4.72 -3.10 -8.55
CA ASP A 26 -5.52 -4.19 -9.14
C ASP A 26 -5.43 -4.20 -10.68
N GLU A 27 -5.32 -3.02 -11.28
CA GLU A 27 -5.24 -2.86 -12.72
C GLU A 27 -3.81 -2.86 -13.26
N HIS A 28 -2.82 -3.12 -12.39
CA HIS A 28 -1.39 -3.12 -12.76
C HIS A 28 -0.93 -1.81 -13.39
N GLN A 29 -1.48 -0.69 -12.94
CA GLN A 29 -1.11 0.65 -13.38
C GLN A 29 0.09 1.13 -12.56
N TYR A 30 1.24 0.54 -12.82
CA TYR A 30 2.43 0.67 -11.97
C TYR A 30 2.96 2.10 -11.90
N ASP A 31 3.05 2.80 -13.03
CA ASP A 31 3.59 4.17 -13.06
C ASP A 31 2.66 5.14 -12.33
N ALA A 32 1.35 5.00 -12.53
CA ALA A 32 0.37 5.81 -11.84
C ALA A 32 0.41 5.54 -10.33
N TRP A 33 0.56 4.28 -9.92
CA TRP A 33 0.71 3.92 -8.51
C TRP A 33 1.99 4.51 -7.93
N GLU A 34 3.11 4.43 -8.65
CA GLU A 34 4.38 5.01 -8.21
C GLU A 34 4.25 6.52 -7.97
N SER A 35 3.49 7.21 -8.81
CA SER A 35 3.28 8.66 -8.70
C SER A 35 2.53 9.09 -7.44
N LEU A 36 1.89 8.16 -6.73
CA LEU A 36 1.21 8.45 -5.47
C LEU A 36 2.18 8.59 -4.29
N TRP A 37 3.46 8.25 -4.48
CA TRP A 37 4.45 8.27 -3.41
C TRP A 37 5.14 9.62 -3.27
N ALA A 38 5.37 10.05 -2.03
CA ALA A 38 6.26 11.16 -1.72
C ALA A 38 7.72 10.73 -1.90
N ASP A 39 8.62 11.70 -2.05
CA ASP A 39 10.05 11.43 -2.28
C ASP A 39 10.70 10.67 -1.12
N ASP A 40 10.18 10.82 0.09
CA ASP A 40 10.65 10.14 1.30
C ASP A 40 9.77 8.95 1.69
N GLY A 41 8.96 8.44 0.76
CA GLY A 41 8.02 7.37 1.01
C GLY A 41 8.67 6.04 1.39
N VAL A 42 7.98 5.28 2.24
CA VAL A 42 8.38 3.95 2.67
C VAL A 42 7.23 2.98 2.50
N TYR A 43 7.47 1.90 1.78
CA TYR A 43 6.55 0.79 1.58
C TYR A 43 7.01 -0.39 2.44
N TRP A 44 6.21 -0.78 3.41
CA TRP A 44 6.62 -1.74 4.42
C TRP A 44 5.56 -2.83 4.60
N VAL A 45 5.99 -4.07 4.45
CA VAL A 45 5.18 -5.26 4.74
C VAL A 45 5.98 -6.10 5.73
N PRO A 46 5.71 -6.00 7.05
CA PRO A 46 6.49 -6.73 8.05
C PRO A 46 6.24 -8.24 7.98
N ALA A 47 7.23 -9.02 8.40
CA ALA A 47 7.15 -10.44 8.59
C ALA A 47 7.33 -10.77 10.07
N ASN A 48 6.73 -11.89 10.53
CA ASN A 48 6.91 -12.41 11.89
C ASN A 48 6.46 -11.46 13.01
N GLY A 49 5.38 -10.73 12.77
CA GLY A 49 4.79 -9.86 13.77
C GLY A 49 4.46 -8.49 13.20
N ASP A 50 3.68 -7.74 13.96
CA ASP A 50 3.12 -6.47 13.51
C ASP A 50 4.02 -5.29 13.91
N ASP A 51 4.72 -5.43 15.02
CA ASP A 51 5.39 -4.35 15.74
C ASP A 51 6.88 -4.61 15.85
N ILE A 52 7.48 -5.07 14.78
CA ILE A 52 8.90 -5.35 14.70
C ILE A 52 9.64 -4.09 14.21
N ASP A 53 10.90 -3.97 14.63
CA ASP A 53 11.80 -2.93 14.11
C ASP A 53 12.31 -3.38 12.74
N PRO A 54 11.96 -2.70 11.64
CA PRO A 54 12.38 -3.11 10.29
C PRO A 54 13.89 -3.01 10.08
N GLU A 55 14.59 -2.24 10.88
CA GLU A 55 16.06 -2.15 10.84
C GLU A 55 16.74 -3.34 11.51
N GLN A 56 16.03 -4.05 12.41
CA GLN A 56 16.56 -5.17 13.19
C GLN A 56 16.05 -6.53 12.72
N LYS A 57 14.89 -6.57 12.10
CA LYS A 57 14.19 -7.79 11.72
C LYS A 57 13.89 -7.79 10.23
N MET A 58 13.79 -9.00 9.65
CA MET A 58 13.44 -9.17 8.25
C MET A 58 11.99 -8.75 8.00
N SER A 59 11.75 -8.09 6.88
CA SER A 59 10.42 -7.77 6.38
C SER A 59 10.19 -8.48 5.05
N ILE A 60 8.92 -8.67 4.70
CA ILE A 60 8.55 -9.17 3.37
C ILE A 60 8.89 -8.11 2.33
N VAL A 61 8.53 -6.85 2.64
CA VAL A 61 8.92 -5.68 1.84
C VAL A 61 9.33 -4.58 2.81
N TYR A 62 10.45 -3.93 2.53
CA TYR A 62 10.85 -2.71 3.23
C TYR A 62 11.61 -1.84 2.24
N ASP A 63 10.85 -1.04 1.49
CA ASP A 63 11.36 -0.27 0.36
C ASP A 63 11.32 1.22 0.65
N ASN A 64 12.46 1.90 0.48
CA ASN A 64 12.50 3.35 0.37
C ASN A 64 12.07 3.77 -1.06
N ARG A 65 12.07 5.06 -1.32
CA ARG A 65 11.57 5.58 -2.60
C ARG A 65 12.33 5.04 -3.81
N SER A 66 13.66 4.91 -3.72
CA SER A 66 14.47 4.37 -4.84
C SER A 66 14.22 2.88 -5.05
N ARG A 67 13.98 2.13 -4.00
CA ARG A 67 13.64 0.70 -4.11
C ARG A 67 12.24 0.50 -4.68
N ILE A 68 11.30 1.38 -4.35
CA ILE A 68 9.97 1.37 -4.97
C ILE A 68 10.11 1.55 -6.49
N ALA A 69 10.91 2.53 -6.92
CA ALA A 69 11.14 2.77 -8.34
C ALA A 69 11.78 1.55 -9.02
N LEU A 70 12.74 0.90 -8.35
CA LEU A 70 13.36 -0.32 -8.88
C LEU A 70 12.34 -1.45 -9.03
N ARG A 71 11.48 -1.63 -8.03
CA ARG A 71 10.41 -2.64 -8.07
C ARG A 71 9.48 -2.42 -9.26
N ILE A 72 9.09 -1.17 -9.49
CA ILE A 72 8.24 -0.82 -10.64
C ILE A 72 8.94 -1.14 -11.96
N ARG A 73 10.23 -0.81 -12.09
CA ARG A 73 10.98 -1.17 -13.29
C ARG A 73 11.03 -2.69 -13.51
N GLN A 74 11.17 -3.47 -12.45
CA GLN A 74 11.16 -4.93 -12.52
C GLN A 74 9.81 -5.47 -13.02
N TYR A 75 8.70 -4.88 -12.60
CA TYR A 75 7.39 -5.26 -13.11
C TYR A 75 7.26 -4.96 -14.60
N HIS A 76 7.76 -3.81 -15.06
CA HIS A 76 7.71 -3.45 -16.48
C HIS A 76 8.56 -4.37 -17.37
N THR A 77 9.71 -4.82 -16.87
CA THR A 77 10.58 -5.70 -17.68
C THR A 77 10.10 -7.14 -17.75
N GLY A 78 9.12 -7.52 -16.95
CA GLY A 78 8.64 -8.92 -16.89
C GLY A 78 9.67 -9.88 -16.31
N LYS A 79 10.74 -9.39 -15.67
CA LYS A 79 11.81 -10.23 -15.13
C LYS A 79 11.52 -10.79 -13.75
N ARG A 80 10.44 -10.39 -13.11
CA ARG A 80 10.03 -10.99 -11.85
C ARG A 80 9.41 -12.35 -12.13
N PHE A 81 10.01 -13.36 -11.56
CA PHE A 81 9.74 -14.77 -11.88
C PHE A 81 8.33 -15.12 -11.50
N GLY A 82 7.53 -14.88 -10.85
CA GLY A 82 6.16 -15.32 -10.57
C GLY A 82 5.09 -14.45 -11.24
N GLN A 83 5.51 -13.46 -12.03
CA GLN A 83 4.57 -12.48 -12.58
C GLN A 83 3.97 -12.88 -13.94
N THR A 84 4.56 -13.86 -14.63
CA THR A 84 4.13 -14.25 -15.96
C THR A 84 3.43 -15.60 -15.94
N PRO A 85 2.16 -15.71 -16.34
CA PRO A 85 1.28 -14.58 -16.62
C PRO A 85 0.91 -13.83 -15.34
N GLN A 86 0.53 -12.56 -15.48
CA GLN A 86 0.15 -11.74 -14.34
C GLN A 86 -1.04 -12.33 -13.58
N SER A 87 -1.01 -12.23 -12.27
CA SER A 87 -2.17 -12.53 -11.43
C SER A 87 -3.29 -11.55 -11.73
N ARG A 88 -4.52 -12.03 -11.70
CA ARG A 88 -5.70 -11.17 -11.73
C ARG A 88 -6.03 -10.81 -10.28
N LEU A 89 -6.24 -9.53 -10.04
CA LEU A 89 -6.39 -9.00 -8.69
C LEU A 89 -7.69 -8.23 -8.52
N ARG A 90 -8.29 -8.35 -7.33
CA ARG A 90 -9.40 -7.49 -6.94
C ARG A 90 -9.38 -7.33 -5.42
N ARG A 91 -9.41 -6.07 -4.95
CA ARG A 91 -9.40 -5.72 -3.53
C ARG A 91 -10.74 -5.21 -3.07
N VAL A 92 -11.03 -5.53 -1.80
CA VAL A 92 -12.08 -4.88 -1.02
C VAL A 92 -11.40 -4.16 0.12
N VAL A 93 -11.61 -2.86 0.21
CA VAL A 93 -11.09 -2.03 1.30
C VAL A 93 -12.26 -1.61 2.18
N SER A 94 -12.10 -1.77 3.49
CA SER A 94 -13.15 -1.46 4.44
C SER A 94 -12.56 -0.89 5.73
N ASN A 95 -13.44 -0.43 6.62
CA ASN A 95 -13.04 0.05 7.94
C ASN A 95 -11.99 1.16 7.85
N VAL A 96 -12.20 2.09 6.94
CA VAL A 96 -11.31 3.24 6.78
C VAL A 96 -11.52 4.19 7.96
N GLU A 97 -10.44 4.45 8.69
CA GLU A 97 -10.46 5.33 9.85
C GLU A 97 -9.42 6.44 9.69
N LEU A 98 -9.86 7.68 9.86
CA LEU A 98 -8.95 8.82 9.95
C LEU A 98 -8.46 8.89 11.39
N ILE A 99 -7.19 8.53 11.62
CA ILE A 99 -6.62 8.37 12.97
C ILE A 99 -6.15 9.72 13.51
N GLU A 100 -5.45 10.50 12.68
CA GLU A 100 -4.87 11.77 13.10
C GLU A 100 -4.68 12.68 11.89
N ASP A 101 -4.89 13.96 12.06
CA ASP A 101 -4.64 14.99 11.03
C ASP A 101 -4.00 16.19 11.73
N ASP A 102 -2.71 16.42 11.47
CA ASP A 102 -1.98 17.55 12.04
C ASP A 102 -1.95 18.79 11.11
N GLY A 103 -2.71 18.74 10.01
CA GLY A 103 -2.77 19.79 8.99
C GLY A 103 -1.74 19.64 7.88
N LYS A 104 -0.68 18.89 8.11
CA LYS A 104 0.38 18.61 7.13
C LYS A 104 0.35 17.18 6.68
N GLU A 105 0.26 16.25 7.64
CA GLU A 105 0.18 14.81 7.39
C GLU A 105 -1.06 14.24 8.04
N VAL A 106 -1.62 13.22 7.40
CA VAL A 106 -2.82 12.53 7.86
C VAL A 106 -2.48 11.05 8.04
N ARG A 107 -2.81 10.50 9.21
CA ARG A 107 -2.67 9.06 9.46
C ARG A 107 -4.02 8.40 9.28
N VAL A 108 -4.04 7.34 8.49
CA VAL A 108 -5.26 6.61 8.11
C VAL A 108 -4.99 5.13 8.28
N ALA A 109 -5.99 4.40 8.72
CA ALA A 109 -5.94 2.94 8.78
C ALA A 109 -7.15 2.35 8.06
N ALA A 110 -6.98 1.14 7.53
CA ALA A 110 -8.05 0.42 6.83
C ALA A 110 -7.78 -1.08 6.87
N ASN A 111 -8.82 -1.86 6.65
CA ASN A 111 -8.69 -3.29 6.39
C ASN A 111 -8.76 -3.53 4.89
N ALA A 112 -8.04 -4.53 4.41
CA ALA A 112 -8.09 -4.91 3.00
C ALA A 112 -8.14 -6.42 2.85
N MET A 113 -8.92 -6.87 1.87
CA MET A 113 -8.89 -8.24 1.39
C MET A 113 -8.58 -8.20 -0.09
N LEU A 114 -7.61 -9.00 -0.51
CA LEU A 114 -7.18 -9.10 -1.90
C LEU A 114 -7.44 -10.49 -2.41
N PHE A 115 -8.21 -10.59 -3.48
CA PHE A 115 -8.45 -11.83 -4.18
C PHE A 115 -7.47 -11.91 -5.35
N GLU A 116 -6.60 -12.91 -5.30
CA GLU A 116 -5.62 -13.17 -6.35
C GLU A 116 -5.98 -14.45 -7.08
N SER A 117 -6.11 -14.37 -8.41
CA SER A 117 -6.24 -15.55 -9.27
C SER A 117 -5.02 -15.68 -10.15
N HIS A 118 -4.36 -16.83 -10.07
CA HIS A 118 -3.15 -17.14 -10.83
C HIS A 118 -3.25 -18.57 -11.36
N GLN A 119 -2.43 -18.91 -12.35
CA GLN A 119 -2.39 -20.29 -12.89
C GLN A 119 -2.15 -21.35 -11.82
N ARG A 120 -1.44 -21.01 -10.75
CA ARG A 120 -1.16 -21.93 -9.63
C ARG A 120 -2.32 -22.04 -8.65
N GLY A 121 -3.40 -21.29 -8.84
CA GLY A 121 -4.58 -21.32 -7.99
C GLY A 121 -4.96 -19.93 -7.50
N ASP A 122 -6.03 -19.90 -6.73
CA ASP A 122 -6.59 -18.67 -6.18
C ASP A 122 -6.17 -18.54 -4.71
N VAL A 123 -5.85 -17.32 -4.29
CA VAL A 123 -5.44 -17.01 -2.92
C VAL A 123 -6.17 -15.77 -2.44
N VAL A 124 -6.56 -15.77 -1.18
CA VAL A 124 -7.11 -14.59 -0.50
C VAL A 124 -6.05 -14.08 0.49
N TRP A 125 -5.72 -12.80 0.35
CA TRP A 125 -4.82 -12.09 1.25
C TRP A 125 -5.65 -11.13 2.09
N ALA A 126 -5.39 -11.05 3.38
CA ALA A 126 -6.10 -10.11 4.26
C ALA A 126 -5.09 -9.36 5.11
N SER A 127 -5.35 -8.08 5.32
CA SER A 127 -4.40 -7.23 6.02
C SER A 127 -5.09 -6.08 6.75
N ARG A 128 -4.36 -5.53 7.72
CA ARG A 128 -4.59 -4.19 8.26
C ARG A 128 -3.54 -3.28 7.66
N ASN A 129 -3.97 -2.21 7.04
CA ASN A 129 -3.09 -1.24 6.39
C ASN A 129 -3.06 0.06 7.18
N GLU A 130 -1.88 0.63 7.32
CA GLU A 130 -1.67 1.94 7.92
C GLU A 130 -0.99 2.84 6.91
N TYR A 131 -1.52 4.06 6.77
CA TYR A 131 -1.02 5.04 5.80
C TYR A 131 -0.65 6.32 6.53
N THR A 132 0.47 6.93 6.15
CA THR A 132 0.73 8.34 6.41
C THR A 132 0.69 9.06 5.07
N LEU A 133 -0.21 10.02 4.95
CA LEU A 133 -0.46 10.76 3.72
C LEU A 133 -0.07 12.21 3.94
N ARG A 134 0.76 12.75 3.05
CA ARG A 134 1.13 14.18 3.07
C ARG A 134 0.27 14.93 2.08
N ARG A 135 -0.21 16.07 2.49
CA ARG A 135 -0.98 16.94 1.60
C ARG A 135 -0.10 17.52 0.50
N GLU A 136 -0.63 17.51 -0.71
CA GLU A 136 0.00 18.12 -1.87
C GLU A 136 -1.11 18.77 -2.71
N GLY A 137 -1.32 20.09 -2.53
CA GLY A 137 -2.48 20.76 -3.11
C GLY A 137 -3.78 20.19 -2.57
N ASP A 138 -4.66 19.78 -3.46
CA ASP A 138 -5.94 19.16 -3.10
C ASP A 138 -5.83 17.61 -3.04
N ASP A 139 -4.65 17.06 -3.18
CA ASP A 139 -4.41 15.65 -3.20
C ASP A 139 -3.45 15.25 -2.08
N PHE A 140 -3.01 13.99 -2.11
CA PHE A 140 -2.09 13.42 -1.13
C PHE A 140 -0.96 12.70 -1.82
N ARG A 141 0.14 12.50 -1.06
CA ARG A 141 1.20 11.56 -1.43
C ARG A 141 1.49 10.66 -0.23
N MET A 142 1.77 9.39 -0.50
CA MET A 142 2.07 8.43 0.56
C MET A 142 3.49 8.65 1.09
N VAL A 143 3.59 8.87 2.39
CA VAL A 143 4.85 8.90 3.14
C VAL A 143 5.14 7.51 3.71
N LEU A 144 4.09 6.80 4.10
CA LEU A 144 4.18 5.44 4.60
C LEU A 144 2.97 4.65 4.12
N LYS A 145 3.22 3.44 3.64
CA LYS A 145 2.19 2.40 3.55
C LYS A 145 2.74 1.17 4.25
N LYS A 146 2.13 0.81 5.38
CA LYS A 146 2.43 -0.39 6.14
C LYS A 146 1.29 -1.38 5.97
N VAL A 147 1.60 -2.57 5.47
CA VAL A 147 0.62 -3.63 5.23
C VAL A 147 0.92 -4.79 6.18
N VAL A 148 0.04 -5.00 7.16
CA VAL A 148 0.20 -6.06 8.15
C VAL A 148 -0.71 -7.21 7.76
N LEU A 149 -0.13 -8.24 7.15
CA LEU A 149 -0.85 -9.45 6.76
C LEU A 149 -1.28 -10.23 8.00
N VAL A 150 -2.49 -10.76 8.00
CA VAL A 150 -3.03 -11.52 9.14
C VAL A 150 -2.25 -12.81 9.41
N ASN A 151 -1.53 -13.30 8.41
CA ASN A 151 -0.74 -14.55 8.49
C ASN A 151 0.75 -14.30 8.30
N ASN A 152 1.25 -13.12 8.71
CA ASN A 152 2.66 -12.75 8.50
C ASN A 152 3.66 -13.58 9.32
N GLN A 153 3.18 -14.40 10.26
CA GLN A 153 3.99 -15.33 11.04
C GLN A 153 4.08 -16.73 10.40
N SER A 154 3.34 -16.95 9.33
CA SER A 154 3.30 -18.24 8.63
C SER A 154 4.09 -18.15 7.33
N ALA A 155 4.44 -19.33 6.77
CA ALA A 155 5.00 -19.40 5.43
C ALA A 155 3.96 -18.86 4.44
N LEU A 156 4.37 -17.91 3.60
CA LEU A 156 3.49 -17.27 2.65
C LEU A 156 3.82 -17.71 1.23
N TYR A 157 2.81 -17.72 0.37
CA TYR A 157 3.02 -17.88 -1.06
C TYR A 157 3.80 -16.69 -1.61
N SER A 158 4.49 -16.90 -2.71
CA SER A 158 5.21 -15.83 -3.39
C SER A 158 4.23 -14.74 -3.85
N MET A 159 4.53 -13.49 -3.51
CA MET A 159 3.77 -12.35 -3.98
C MET A 159 4.45 -11.76 -5.22
N ALA A 160 3.80 -11.92 -6.37
CA ALA A 160 4.28 -11.37 -7.63
C ALA A 160 3.51 -10.09 -8.00
N PHE A 161 3.00 -9.36 -7.01
CA PHE A 161 2.14 -8.19 -7.18
C PHE A 161 2.36 -7.21 -6.03
N LEU A 162 1.83 -6.01 -6.18
CA LEU A 162 1.81 -5.00 -5.10
C LEU A 162 0.67 -5.31 -4.12
N ILE A 163 0.97 -5.32 -2.83
CA ILE A 163 -0.02 -5.55 -1.78
C ILE A 163 -0.23 -4.31 -0.90
#